data_618a7d1ae75364d9837dc2455fb9ac43
#
_entry.id   618a7d1ae75364d9837dc2455fb9ac43
#
_cell.length_a   1.000
_cell.length_b   1.000
_cell.length_c   1.000
_cell.angle_alpha   90.00
_cell.angle_beta   90.00
_cell.angle_gamma   90.00
#
_symmetry.space_group_name_H-M   'P 1'
#
loop_
_entity.id
_entity.type
_entity.pdbx_description
1 polymer ?
#
loop_
_entity_poly.entity_id
_entity_poly.type
_entity_poly.pdbx_seq_one_letter_code
_entity_poly.pdbx_strand_id
1 'polypeptide(L)'
;GVGGGAGEPGALLPLPQRPTCIIFPDDFSALGGYNALTEAGLSIPEDISVMGYDGIYLSRVVKPSLVTYQQNTKSLGRLAADKLIELIEHPRVTLPEQIRVSGKLLDGGSVRIL
;
A
#
# COMPACT_ATOMS: atom_id res chain seq x y z
N GLY A 1 -10.53 3.06 -2.07
CA GLY A 1 -10.16 3.64 -3.36
C GLY A 1 -9.57 5.03 -3.23
N VAL A 2 -9.27 5.66 -4.37
CA VAL A 2 -8.65 6.98 -4.40
C VAL A 2 -9.49 8.02 -3.67
N GLY A 3 -10.81 7.99 -3.83
CA GLY A 3 -11.72 8.90 -3.15
C GLY A 3 -11.66 8.79 -1.63
N GLY A 4 -11.57 7.56 -1.10
CA GLY A 4 -11.40 7.34 0.33
C GLY A 4 -10.08 7.90 0.85
N GLY A 5 -8.98 7.66 0.11
CA GLY A 5 -7.68 8.21 0.47
C GLY A 5 -7.67 9.74 0.46
N ALA A 6 -8.32 10.37 -0.51
CA ALA A 6 -8.43 11.82 -0.56
C ALA A 6 -9.26 12.40 0.60
N GLY A 7 -10.30 11.69 1.05
CA GLY A 7 -11.15 12.14 2.16
C GLY A 7 -10.48 12.03 3.53
N GLU A 8 -9.71 10.97 3.76
CA GLU A 8 -9.07 10.70 5.06
C GLU A 8 -8.10 11.81 5.51
N PRO A 9 -7.14 12.27 4.68
CA PRO A 9 -6.26 13.36 5.07
C PRO A 9 -7.02 14.64 5.41
N GLY A 10 -8.07 14.95 4.65
CA GLY A 10 -8.91 16.13 4.91
C GLY A 10 -9.56 16.12 6.29
N ALA A 11 -9.94 14.93 6.78
CA ALA A 11 -10.52 14.79 8.12
C ALA A 11 -9.48 14.95 9.23
N LEU A 12 -8.20 14.62 8.97
CA LEU A 12 -7.11 14.68 9.94
C LEU A 12 -6.46 16.06 10.03
N LEU A 13 -6.48 16.84 8.96
CA LEU A 13 -5.75 18.12 8.86
C LEU A 13 -6.19 19.18 9.88
N PRO A 14 -7.48 19.33 10.24
CA PRO A 14 -7.89 20.35 11.20
C PRO A 14 -7.67 19.96 12.67
N LEU A 15 -7.11 18.79 12.96
CA LEU A 15 -6.83 18.39 14.34
C LEU A 15 -5.77 19.28 14.98
N PRO A 16 -5.85 19.55 16.31
CA PRO A 16 -4.86 20.37 17.01
C PRO A 16 -3.44 19.82 16.86
N GLN A 17 -3.29 18.50 16.80
CA GLN A 17 -2.03 17.85 16.53
C GLN A 17 -2.22 16.93 15.33
N ARG A 18 -1.68 17.35 14.19
CA ARG A 18 -1.68 16.50 13.00
C ARG A 18 -0.72 15.33 13.17
N PRO A 19 -1.06 14.17 12.61
CA PRO A 19 -0.08 13.08 12.54
C PRO A 19 1.11 13.50 11.66
N THR A 20 2.26 12.92 11.92
CA THR A 20 3.47 13.14 11.14
C THR A 20 3.62 12.12 10.00
N CYS A 21 2.81 11.08 10.01
CA CYS A 21 2.79 10.04 8.98
C CYS A 21 1.37 9.50 8.82
N ILE A 22 0.99 9.22 7.58
CA ILE A 22 -0.26 8.54 7.26
C ILE A 22 0.08 7.28 6.48
N ILE A 23 -0.43 6.14 6.95
CA ILE A 23 -0.29 4.85 6.26
C ILE A 23 -1.64 4.53 5.61
N PHE A 24 -1.64 4.42 4.29
CA PHE A 24 -2.84 4.12 3.53
C PHE A 24 -2.97 2.61 3.31
N PRO A 25 -4.20 2.09 3.16
CA PRO A 25 -4.43 0.66 2.98
C PRO A 25 -3.95 0.12 1.63
N ASP A 26 -3.78 0.99 0.64
CA ASP A 26 -3.27 0.65 -0.67
C ASP A 26 -2.60 1.86 -1.34
N ASP A 27 -1.85 1.62 -2.41
CA ASP A 27 -1.10 2.67 -3.10
C ASP A 27 -2.01 3.66 -3.83
N PHE A 28 -3.14 3.23 -4.36
CA PHE A 28 -4.09 4.14 -5.01
C PHE A 28 -4.65 5.15 -4.01
N SER A 29 -5.02 4.69 -2.81
CA SER A 29 -5.47 5.59 -1.74
C SER A 29 -4.35 6.55 -1.32
N ALA A 30 -3.11 6.07 -1.25
CA ALA A 30 -1.96 6.92 -0.96
C ALA A 30 -1.77 8.03 -2.01
N LEU A 31 -1.97 7.71 -3.28
CA LEU A 31 -1.90 8.71 -4.36
C LEU A 31 -3.01 9.75 -4.25
N GLY A 32 -4.22 9.33 -3.85
CA GLY A 32 -5.29 10.26 -3.51
C GLY A 32 -4.91 11.16 -2.33
N GLY A 33 -4.22 10.58 -1.33
CA GLY A 33 -3.65 11.32 -0.21
C GLY A 33 -2.63 12.37 -0.66
N TYR A 34 -1.75 12.03 -1.61
CA TYR A 34 -0.80 12.98 -2.21
C TYR A 34 -1.52 14.21 -2.75
N ASN A 35 -2.58 13.99 -3.51
CA ASN A 35 -3.37 15.10 -4.07
C ASN A 35 -3.99 15.97 -2.99
N ALA A 36 -4.61 15.36 -1.98
CA ALA A 36 -5.26 16.09 -0.88
C ALA A 36 -4.24 16.91 -0.07
N LEU A 37 -3.08 16.34 0.21
CA LEU A 37 -2.01 17.03 0.94
C LEU A 37 -1.44 18.18 0.14
N THR A 38 -1.22 17.99 -1.15
CA THR A 38 -0.75 19.04 -2.06
C THR A 38 -1.75 20.20 -2.12
N GLU A 39 -3.03 19.91 -2.26
CA GLU A 39 -4.09 20.92 -2.26
C GLU A 39 -4.15 21.70 -0.94
N ALA A 40 -3.82 21.05 0.18
CA ALA A 40 -3.74 21.69 1.48
C ALA A 40 -2.44 22.46 1.71
N GLY A 41 -1.53 22.48 0.73
CA GLY A 41 -0.24 23.18 0.83
C GLY A 41 0.80 22.46 1.67
N LEU A 42 0.62 21.14 1.88
CA LEU A 42 1.55 20.32 2.67
C LEU A 42 2.50 19.55 1.79
N SER A 43 3.76 19.53 2.16
CA SER A 43 4.82 18.82 1.45
C SER A 43 5.04 17.42 2.01
N ILE A 44 5.32 16.46 1.11
CA ILE A 44 5.66 15.10 1.43
C ILE A 44 7.13 14.89 1.10
N PRO A 45 7.98 14.46 2.03
CA PRO A 45 7.70 14.03 3.40
C PRO A 45 7.88 15.13 4.47
N GLU A 46 8.20 16.36 4.08
CA GLU A 46 8.65 17.42 5.00
C GLU A 46 7.59 17.72 6.06
N ASP A 47 6.34 17.85 5.66
CA ASP A 47 5.23 18.12 6.58
C ASP A 47 4.56 16.84 7.06
N ILE A 48 4.35 15.89 6.17
CA ILE A 48 3.71 14.60 6.47
C ILE A 48 4.38 13.51 5.65
N SER A 49 4.80 12.44 6.32
CA SER A 49 5.24 11.22 5.67
C SER A 49 4.03 10.40 5.20
N VAL A 50 4.17 9.69 4.08
CA VAL A 50 3.10 8.85 3.53
C VAL A 50 3.65 7.48 3.20
N MET A 51 2.91 6.44 3.58
CA MET A 51 3.19 5.06 3.20
C MET A 51 1.96 4.45 2.53
N GLY A 52 2.20 3.51 1.63
CA GLY A 52 1.17 2.73 0.97
C GLY A 52 1.32 1.24 1.21
N TYR A 53 0.59 0.47 0.45
CA TYR A 53 0.61 -1.00 0.46
C TYR A 53 0.25 -1.51 -0.94
N ASP A 54 0.94 -2.47 -1.43
CA ASP A 54 0.84 -3.26 -2.67
C ASP A 54 2.08 -3.17 -3.55
N GLY A 55 2.75 -2.03 -3.64
CA GLY A 55 3.92 -1.87 -4.49
C GLY A 55 3.56 -1.83 -5.97
N ILE A 56 2.51 -1.12 -6.34
CA ILE A 56 2.13 -0.96 -7.75
C ILE A 56 3.16 -0.12 -8.49
N TYR A 57 3.18 -0.23 -9.81
CA TYR A 57 4.13 0.51 -10.65
C TYR A 57 4.11 2.02 -10.39
N LEU A 58 2.92 2.61 -10.22
CA LEU A 58 2.78 4.03 -9.98
C LEU A 58 3.50 4.52 -8.71
N SER A 59 3.70 3.65 -7.72
CA SER A 59 4.46 4.00 -6.53
C SER A 59 5.90 4.40 -6.84
N ARG A 60 6.45 3.91 -7.93
CA ARG A 60 7.82 4.23 -8.39
C ARG A 60 7.89 5.49 -9.24
N VAL A 61 6.75 5.89 -9.82
CA VAL A 61 6.68 7.00 -10.78
C VAL A 61 6.38 8.34 -10.10
N VAL A 62 5.56 8.32 -9.05
CA VAL A 62 5.17 9.55 -8.34
C VAL A 62 6.35 10.21 -7.64
N LYS A 63 6.23 11.52 -7.38
CA LYS A 63 7.25 12.33 -6.70
C LYS A 63 6.69 12.92 -5.41
N PRO A 64 7.32 12.62 -4.27
CA PRO A 64 8.39 11.63 -4.09
C PRO A 64 7.89 10.22 -4.31
N SER A 65 8.80 9.28 -4.62
CA SER A 65 8.42 7.88 -4.76
C SER A 65 7.86 7.35 -3.42
N LEU A 66 6.82 6.54 -3.51
CA LEU A 66 6.06 6.08 -2.35
C LEU A 66 6.75 4.92 -1.66
N VAL A 67 7.00 5.04 -0.36
CA VAL A 67 7.38 3.89 0.47
C VAL A 67 6.16 2.99 0.59
N THR A 68 6.30 1.74 0.21
CA THR A 68 5.19 0.79 0.16
C THR A 68 5.68 -0.64 0.35
N TYR A 69 4.80 -1.51 0.84
CA TYR A 69 5.11 -2.93 0.95
C TYR A 69 4.61 -3.65 -0.29
N GLN A 70 5.53 -4.18 -1.08
CA GLN A 70 5.20 -4.90 -2.31
C GLN A 70 4.91 -6.36 -2.01
N GLN A 71 3.72 -6.80 -2.35
CA GLN A 71 3.35 -8.21 -2.29
C GLN A 71 4.01 -8.97 -3.44
N ASN A 72 4.40 -10.21 -3.19
CA ASN A 72 4.90 -11.09 -4.24
C ASN A 72 3.71 -11.71 -5.00
N THR A 73 3.06 -10.91 -5.84
CA THR A 73 1.84 -11.30 -6.56
C THR A 73 2.06 -12.47 -7.50
N LYS A 74 3.24 -12.57 -8.10
CA LYS A 74 3.60 -13.68 -8.99
C LYS A 74 3.59 -15.01 -8.25
N SER A 75 4.26 -15.07 -7.09
CA SER A 75 4.28 -16.29 -6.25
C SER A 75 2.91 -16.60 -5.68
N LEU A 76 2.18 -15.57 -5.21
CA LEU A 76 0.82 -15.76 -4.69
C LEU A 76 -0.10 -16.35 -5.74
N GLY A 77 -0.07 -15.81 -6.96
CA GLY A 77 -0.89 -16.29 -8.06
C GLY A 77 -0.56 -17.73 -8.44
N ARG A 78 0.74 -18.04 -8.55
CA ARG A 78 1.19 -19.39 -8.90
C ARG A 78 0.79 -20.41 -7.82
N LEU A 79 1.05 -20.12 -6.56
CA LEU A 79 0.72 -21.02 -5.46
C LEU A 79 -0.79 -21.22 -5.32
N ALA A 80 -1.58 -20.18 -5.51
CA ALA A 80 -3.05 -20.29 -5.50
C ALA A 80 -3.55 -21.15 -6.65
N ALA A 81 -3.02 -20.97 -7.85
CA ALA A 81 -3.39 -21.79 -9.02
C ALA A 81 -2.98 -23.26 -8.82
N ASP A 82 -1.77 -23.52 -8.34
CA ASP A 82 -1.29 -24.87 -8.10
C ASP A 82 -2.17 -25.60 -7.05
N LYS A 83 -2.53 -24.90 -5.96
CA LYS A 83 -3.41 -25.46 -4.92
C LYS A 83 -4.81 -25.75 -5.46
N LEU A 84 -5.35 -24.84 -6.28
CA LEU A 84 -6.67 -25.04 -6.87
C LEU A 84 -6.68 -26.26 -7.81
N ILE A 85 -5.67 -26.41 -8.66
CA ILE A 85 -5.53 -27.56 -9.55
C ILE A 85 -5.44 -28.86 -8.73
N GLU A 86 -4.63 -28.86 -7.67
CA GLU A 86 -4.50 -30.01 -6.77
C GLU A 86 -5.85 -30.39 -6.14
N LEU A 87 -6.60 -29.40 -5.67
CA LEU A 87 -7.93 -29.62 -5.11
C LEU A 87 -8.92 -30.17 -6.13
N ILE A 88 -8.84 -29.75 -7.38
CA ILE A 88 -9.69 -30.24 -8.46
C ILE A 88 -9.33 -31.69 -8.82
N GLU A 89 -8.03 -31.97 -8.96
CA GLU A 89 -7.56 -33.29 -9.39
C GLU A 89 -7.58 -34.35 -8.26
N HIS A 90 -7.35 -33.91 -7.02
CA HIS A 90 -7.22 -34.78 -5.85
C HIS A 90 -8.05 -34.30 -4.66
N PRO A 91 -9.38 -34.15 -4.83
CA PRO A 91 -10.21 -33.51 -3.81
C PRO A 91 -10.29 -34.26 -2.48
N ARG A 92 -10.05 -35.58 -2.50
CA ARG A 92 -10.20 -36.41 -1.30
C ARG A 92 -8.95 -36.48 -0.43
N VAL A 93 -7.78 -36.14 -1.01
CA VAL A 93 -6.48 -36.26 -0.33
C VAL A 93 -5.77 -34.92 -0.14
N THR A 94 -6.25 -33.86 -0.79
CA THR A 94 -5.66 -32.54 -0.66
C THR A 94 -6.21 -31.87 0.59
N LEU A 95 -5.30 -31.48 1.50
CA LEU A 95 -5.65 -30.78 2.73
C LEU A 95 -5.57 -29.27 2.53
N PRO A 96 -6.50 -28.50 3.14
CA PRO A 96 -6.37 -27.04 3.16
C PRO A 96 -5.12 -26.64 3.94
N GLU A 97 -4.41 -25.64 3.45
CA GLU A 97 -3.21 -25.08 4.08
C GLU A 97 -3.23 -23.56 4.04
N GLN A 98 -2.56 -22.97 5.03
CA GLN A 98 -2.21 -21.56 5.00
C GLN A 98 -0.76 -21.43 4.54
N ILE A 99 -0.57 -20.84 3.36
CA ILE A 99 0.77 -20.59 2.81
C ILE A 99 1.03 -19.09 2.90
N ARG A 100 2.05 -18.71 3.65
CA ARG A 100 2.47 -17.31 3.74
C ARG A 100 3.57 -17.05 2.75
N VAL A 101 3.41 -15.98 1.97
CA VAL A 101 4.40 -15.54 0.99
C VAL A 101 4.87 -14.16 1.41
N SER A 102 6.17 -14.02 1.65
CA SER A 102 6.75 -12.74 2.04
C SER A 102 6.85 -11.80 0.84
N GLY A 103 6.49 -10.55 1.05
CA GLY A 103 6.80 -9.46 0.14
C GLY A 103 8.07 -8.74 0.56
N LYS A 104 8.21 -7.50 0.14
CA LYS A 104 9.34 -6.65 0.53
C LYS A 104 8.92 -5.19 0.66
N LEU A 105 9.56 -4.48 1.58
CA LEU A 105 9.40 -3.05 1.67
C LEU A 105 10.17 -2.39 0.52
N LEU A 106 9.46 -1.61 -0.28
CA LEU A 106 10.07 -0.76 -1.29
C LEU A 106 10.40 0.59 -0.67
N ASP A 107 11.66 0.94 -0.71
CA ASP A 107 12.09 2.25 -0.24
C ASP A 107 11.65 3.35 -1.19
N GLY A 108 11.66 4.59 -0.71
CA GLY A 108 11.24 5.74 -1.48
C GLY A 108 11.51 7.04 -0.73
N GLY A 109 11.02 8.13 -1.30
CA GLY A 109 11.22 9.47 -0.75
C GLY A 109 10.06 9.99 0.10
N SER A 110 9.02 9.19 0.35
CA SER A 110 7.79 9.68 0.98
C SER A 110 7.78 9.66 2.51
N VAL A 111 8.82 9.12 3.14
CA VAL A 111 8.96 9.04 4.60
C VAL A 111 10.25 9.72 5.01
N ARG A 112 10.19 10.55 6.07
CA ARG A 112 11.37 11.18 6.65
C ARG A 112 11.58 10.72 8.10
N ILE A 113 12.80 10.83 8.55
CA ILE A 113 13.17 10.66 9.96
C ILE A 113 12.81 11.96 10.69
N LEU A 114 12.15 11.81 11.82
CA LEU A 114 11.77 12.94 12.68
C LEU A 114 12.94 13.43 13.54
#